data_c65d536464706b1edabf11d47620c84a
#
_entry.id   c65d536464706b1edabf11d47620c84a
#
_cell.length_a   1.000
_cell.length_b   1.000
_cell.length_c   1.000
_cell.angle_alpha   90.00
_cell.angle_beta   90.00
_cell.angle_gamma   90.00
#
_symmetry.space_group_name_H-M   'P 1'
#
loop_
_entity.id
_entity.type
_entity.pdbx_description
1 polymer ?
#
loop_
_entity_poly.entity_id
_entity_poly.type
_entity_poly.pdbx_seq_one_letter_code
_entity_poly.pdbx_strand_id
1 'polypeptide(L)'
;SVNSIVSHHSTLDEGTFLSFGVNFGASVYAGKYTYCGIGSSVMTGVHILGEDCLIGAGAVVIRDVEPKAVVAGVPAKVIRYKEPLPTTKQD
;
A
#
# COMPACT_ATOMS: atom_id res chain seq x y z
N SER A 1 7.46 7.87 -9.60
CA SER A 1 6.82 7.81 -10.88
C SER A 1 6.21 9.14 -11.24
N VAL A 2 5.74 9.24 -12.48
CA VAL A 2 5.24 10.48 -13.01
C VAL A 2 3.96 10.86 -12.31
N ASN A 3 3.85 12.12 -11.91
CA ASN A 3 2.67 12.65 -11.26
C ASN A 3 2.25 11.95 -9.97
N SER A 4 3.18 11.27 -9.33
CA SER A 4 2.93 10.75 -7.99
C SER A 4 3.45 11.77 -7.00
N ILE A 5 2.72 11.93 -5.90
CA ILE A 5 3.08 12.89 -4.88
C ILE A 5 3.33 12.17 -3.58
N VAL A 6 4.51 12.38 -3.02
CA VAL A 6 4.86 11.81 -1.73
C VAL A 6 5.17 12.97 -0.80
N SER A 7 4.38 13.11 0.24
CA SER A 7 4.55 14.22 1.17
C SER A 7 5.81 14.04 1.99
N HIS A 8 6.22 15.12 2.65
CA HIS A 8 7.46 15.09 3.41
C HIS A 8 7.38 14.12 4.58
N HIS A 9 8.52 13.66 4.99
CA HIS A 9 8.70 12.71 6.09
C HIS A 9 8.13 11.32 5.80
N SER A 10 7.74 11.03 4.58
CA SER A 10 7.33 9.68 4.22
C SER A 10 8.54 8.91 3.70
N THR A 11 8.57 7.62 3.96
CA THR A 11 9.67 6.76 3.58
C THR A 11 9.17 5.63 2.70
N LEU A 12 9.84 5.43 1.58
CA LEU A 12 9.53 4.32 0.69
C LEU A 12 10.68 3.34 0.77
N ASP A 13 10.42 2.15 1.29
CA ASP A 13 11.46 1.17 1.40
C ASP A 13 11.74 0.52 0.05
N GLU A 14 12.71 -0.36 0.04
CA GLU A 14 13.20 -1.01 -1.16
C GLU A 14 12.07 -1.65 -1.97
N GLY A 15 12.10 -1.48 -3.28
CA GLY A 15 11.13 -2.13 -4.15
C GLY A 15 9.73 -1.58 -4.14
N THR A 16 9.50 -0.47 -3.44
CA THR A 16 8.19 0.16 -3.43
C THR A 16 7.91 0.73 -4.81
N PHE A 17 6.71 0.51 -5.32
CA PHE A 17 6.31 1.01 -6.62
C PHE A 17 5.06 1.86 -6.50
N LEU A 18 5.14 3.09 -7.00
CA LEU A 18 4.01 4.00 -7.03
C LEU A 18 3.61 4.23 -8.47
N SER A 19 2.41 3.83 -8.82
CA SER A 19 1.90 4.06 -10.17
C SER A 19 1.55 5.52 -10.38
N PHE A 20 1.16 5.82 -11.59
CA PHE A 20 0.79 7.18 -11.98
C PHE A 20 -0.31 7.73 -11.06
N GLY A 21 -0.15 8.97 -10.63
CA GLY A 21 -1.20 9.66 -9.89
C GLY A 21 -1.39 9.23 -8.45
N VAL A 22 -0.45 8.50 -7.86
CA VAL A 22 -0.56 8.10 -6.46
C VAL A 22 -0.30 9.31 -5.58
N ASN A 23 -1.14 9.48 -4.55
CA ASN A 23 -0.96 10.54 -3.56
C ASN A 23 -0.65 9.91 -2.22
N PHE A 24 0.48 10.29 -1.66
CA PHE A 24 0.97 9.70 -0.42
C PHE A 24 0.96 10.76 0.67
N GLY A 25 0.29 10.50 1.77
CA GLY A 25 0.20 11.44 2.87
C GLY A 25 1.51 11.58 3.62
N ALA A 26 1.52 12.45 4.59
CA ALA A 26 2.73 12.76 5.34
C ALA A 26 3.04 11.66 6.35
N SER A 27 4.32 11.42 6.54
CA SER A 27 4.82 10.53 7.59
C SER A 27 4.35 9.09 7.47
N VAL A 28 4.20 8.61 6.26
CA VAL A 28 3.82 7.22 6.01
C VAL A 28 5.07 6.43 5.66
N TYR A 29 5.21 5.26 6.27
CA TYR A 29 6.29 4.35 5.92
C TYR A 29 5.72 3.23 5.06
N ALA A 30 6.24 3.08 3.85
CA ALA A 30 5.84 1.98 2.98
C ALA A 30 6.90 0.90 3.07
N GLY A 31 6.49 -0.28 3.49
CA GLY A 31 7.40 -1.40 3.62
C GLY A 31 7.87 -1.89 2.26
N LYS A 32 8.84 -2.80 2.29
CA LYS A 32 9.45 -3.30 1.06
C LYS A 32 8.41 -3.86 0.12
N TYR A 33 8.59 -3.61 -1.16
CA TYR A 33 7.76 -4.17 -2.23
C TYR A 33 6.30 -3.79 -2.17
N THR A 34 5.98 -2.70 -1.50
CA THR A 34 4.62 -2.17 -1.51
C THR A 34 4.30 -1.68 -2.92
N TYR A 35 3.10 -2.01 -3.39
CA TYR A 35 2.65 -1.57 -4.71
C TYR A 35 1.41 -0.70 -4.54
N CYS A 36 1.46 0.52 -5.06
CA CYS A 36 0.31 1.41 -5.02
C CYS A 36 -0.20 1.61 -6.44
N GLY A 37 -1.42 1.19 -6.68
CA GLY A 37 -2.02 1.25 -8.02
C GLY A 37 -2.37 2.66 -8.46
N ILE A 38 -2.69 2.78 -9.73
CA ILE A 38 -2.99 4.07 -10.34
C ILE A 38 -4.03 4.83 -9.55
N GLY A 39 -3.73 6.09 -9.26
CA GLY A 39 -4.70 6.99 -8.62
C GLY A 39 -5.06 6.64 -7.19
N SER A 40 -4.34 5.71 -6.57
CA SER A 40 -4.62 5.41 -5.17
C SER A 40 -4.14 6.55 -4.29
N SER A 41 -4.72 6.66 -3.11
CA SER A 41 -4.36 7.71 -2.15
C SER A 41 -4.15 7.08 -0.79
N VAL A 42 -3.08 7.48 -0.13
CA VAL A 42 -2.81 7.06 1.24
C VAL A 42 -2.91 8.31 2.08
N MET A 43 -3.89 8.36 2.97
CA MET A 43 -4.19 9.58 3.69
C MET A 43 -3.21 9.82 4.83
N THR A 44 -3.03 11.10 5.14
CA THR A 44 -2.27 11.47 6.33
C THR A 44 -2.97 10.85 7.53
N GLY A 45 -2.20 10.27 8.42
CA GLY A 45 -2.76 9.54 9.55
C GLY A 45 -2.51 8.05 9.43
N VAL A 46 -2.29 7.56 8.21
CA VAL A 46 -1.81 6.21 8.02
C VAL A 46 -0.33 6.23 8.37
N HIS A 47 0.15 5.29 9.16
CA HIS A 47 1.56 5.27 9.55
C HIS A 47 2.36 4.24 8.80
N ILE A 48 1.78 3.09 8.53
CA ILE A 48 2.52 1.98 7.93
C ILE A 48 1.72 1.29 6.85
N LEU A 49 2.36 1.08 5.71
CA LEU A 49 1.88 0.13 4.72
C LEU A 49 2.81 -1.06 4.85
N GLY A 50 2.27 -2.21 5.19
CA GLY A 50 3.06 -3.38 5.47
C GLY A 50 3.80 -3.87 4.24
N GLU A 51 4.90 -4.59 4.47
CA GLU A 51 5.73 -5.07 3.37
C GLU A 51 4.90 -5.94 2.43
N ASP A 52 5.17 -5.80 1.16
CA ASP A 52 4.57 -6.61 0.10
C ASP A 52 3.05 -6.47 0.03
N CYS A 53 2.50 -5.35 0.46
CA CYS A 53 1.07 -5.12 0.32
C CYS A 53 0.77 -4.52 -1.05
N LEU A 54 -0.48 -4.62 -1.45
CA LEU A 54 -0.92 -4.08 -2.72
C LEU A 54 -2.13 -3.19 -2.49
N ILE A 55 -2.01 -1.95 -2.90
CA ILE A 55 -3.09 -0.98 -2.82
C ILE A 55 -3.71 -0.89 -4.21
N GLY A 56 -4.99 -1.24 -4.32
CA GLY A 56 -5.64 -1.27 -5.62
C GLY A 56 -5.80 0.10 -6.24
N ALA A 57 -6.02 0.11 -7.55
CA ALA A 57 -6.20 1.36 -8.28
C ALA A 57 -7.38 2.14 -7.70
N GLY A 58 -7.19 3.42 -7.52
CA GLY A 58 -8.24 4.30 -7.01
C GLY A 58 -8.60 4.11 -5.55
N ALA A 59 -7.93 3.22 -4.84
CA ALA A 59 -8.25 2.97 -3.44
C ALA A 59 -7.85 4.16 -2.58
N VAL A 60 -8.60 4.37 -1.51
CA VAL A 60 -8.27 5.43 -0.56
C VAL A 60 -8.00 4.77 0.78
N VAL A 61 -6.74 4.71 1.15
CA VAL A 61 -6.29 4.05 2.38
C VAL A 61 -6.38 5.04 3.53
N ILE A 62 -7.13 4.68 4.57
CA ILE A 62 -7.33 5.56 5.71
C ILE A 62 -6.79 4.97 7.00
N ARG A 63 -6.22 3.76 6.97
CA ARG A 63 -5.61 3.16 8.15
C ARG A 63 -4.47 2.27 7.72
N ASP A 64 -3.65 1.86 8.67
CA ASP A 64 -2.48 1.02 8.37
C ASP A 64 -2.89 -0.25 7.65
N VAL A 65 -1.99 -0.76 6.84
CA VAL A 65 -2.24 -1.96 6.04
C VAL A 65 -1.26 -3.04 6.48
N GLU A 66 -1.79 -4.23 6.71
CA GLU A 66 -0.96 -5.35 7.13
C GLU A 66 -0.08 -5.86 6.01
N PRO A 67 1.04 -6.51 6.35
CA PRO A 67 1.90 -7.10 5.31
C PRO A 67 1.11 -8.07 4.44
N LYS A 68 1.42 -8.07 3.17
CA LYS A 68 0.84 -8.95 2.16
C LYS A 68 -0.64 -8.78 1.93
N ALA A 69 -1.25 -7.77 2.51
CA ALA A 69 -2.68 -7.53 2.30
C ALA A 69 -2.90 -6.88 0.94
N VAL A 70 -3.98 -7.25 0.29
CA VAL A 70 -4.45 -6.57 -0.90
C VAL A 70 -5.67 -5.80 -0.48
N VAL A 71 -5.60 -4.48 -0.61
CA VAL A 71 -6.71 -3.62 -0.20
C VAL A 71 -7.26 -2.88 -1.40
N ALA A 72 -8.53 -2.59 -1.38
CA ALA A 72 -9.19 -1.89 -2.48
C ALA A 72 -10.40 -1.15 -1.98
N GLY A 73 -10.86 -0.19 -2.75
CA GLY A 73 -12.10 0.53 -2.47
C GLY A 73 -11.89 1.85 -1.76
N VAL A 74 -13.03 2.52 -1.48
CA VAL A 74 -13.06 3.82 -0.82
C VAL A 74 -14.10 3.75 0.28
N PRO A 75 -13.72 3.64 1.53
CA PRO A 75 -12.36 3.49 2.04
C PRO A 75 -11.82 2.10 1.72
N ALA A 76 -10.52 2.00 1.61
CA ALA A 76 -9.89 0.74 1.25
C ALA A 76 -10.06 -0.29 2.37
N LYS A 77 -10.34 -1.52 1.97
CA LYS A 77 -10.48 -2.62 2.90
C LYS A 77 -9.75 -3.82 2.35
N VAL A 78 -9.32 -4.70 3.24
CA VAL A 78 -8.63 -5.91 2.83
C VAL A 78 -9.59 -6.80 2.06
N ILE A 79 -9.23 -7.18 0.85
CA ILE A 79 -10.04 -8.10 0.07
C ILE A 79 -9.42 -9.48 0.03
N ARG A 80 -8.11 -9.59 0.28
CA ARG A 80 -7.45 -10.88 0.42
C ARG A 80 -6.02 -10.65 0.85
N TYR A 81 -5.29 -11.70 1.14
CA TYR A 81 -3.87 -11.64 1.38
C TYR A 81 -3.17 -12.30 0.20
N LYS A 82 -1.96 -11.83 -0.11
CA LYS A 82 -1.31 -12.19 -1.34
C LYS A 82 -1.01 -13.63 -1.47
N GLU A 83 -0.56 -14.28 -0.45
CA GLU A 83 -0.27 -15.62 -0.63
C GLU A 83 -0.74 -16.41 0.47
N PRO A 84 -1.39 -17.46 0.17
CA PRO A 84 -1.83 -18.35 1.18
C PRO A 84 -0.62 -18.82 1.83
N LEU A 85 -0.74 -19.03 3.07
CA LEU A 85 0.35 -19.51 3.79
C LEU A 85 0.74 -20.80 3.27
N PRO A 86 1.94 -20.97 3.16
CA PRO A 86 2.41 -22.19 2.69
C PRO A 86 1.99 -23.31 3.54
N THR A 87 1.65 -23.21 4.04
CA THR A 87 1.33 -24.17 4.59
C THR A 87 0.49 -24.81 4.30
N THR A 88 0.35 -24.52 3.86
CA THR A 88 -0.36 -24.98 3.61
C THR A 88 -0.13 -26.09 3.17
N LYS A 89 0.49 -26.34 3.25
CA LYS A 89 0.65 -27.16 3.16
C LYS A 89 0.63 -27.90 3.48
N GLN A 90 0.57 -28.13 3.58
CA GLN A 90 0.46 -28.70 3.86
C GLN A 90 0.35 -29.35 3.96
N ASP A 91 0.54 -29.62 3.98
CA ASP A 91 0.46 -30.26 4.10
C ASP A 91 0.43 -30.85 4.13
#